data_dd95b7df294d7681c5534c6a61163dbf
#
_entry.id   dd95b7df294d7681c5534c6a61163dbf
#
_cell.length_a   1.000
_cell.length_b   1.000
_cell.length_c   1.000
_cell.angle_alpha   90.00
_cell.angle_beta   90.00
_cell.angle_gamma   90.00
#
_symmetry.space_group_name_H-M   'P 1'
#
loop_
_entity.id
_entity.type
_entity.pdbx_description
1 polymer ?
#
loop_
_entity_poly.entity_id
_entity_poly.type
_entity_poly.pdbx_seq_one_letter_code
_entity_poly.pdbx_strand_id
1 'polypeptide(L)'
;IPALLAANLRVVAPDFFGFGRSDKPEDEATYTFAFHRDAIIALIEALDLKRITLVCQDWGGLIGLTIPMDMADRFERLLVMNTGLGTGDVPLGEGFLAWRAFSNSKPDMDIAALMKRAVPSLSDAEAGAYAAPFPDARYKSGVRRFPNLVPDRPDAEGAALSRRARDFWSKQWTGKSFMAIGMQDPVLGPPAMRALRANIRNCPPPLELADAGHFVQEAGPVIVEKAMASFNG
;
A
#
# COMPACT_ATOMS: atom_id res chain seq x y z
N ILE A 1 -1.16 -14.20 -3.37
CA ILE A 1 -2.52 -14.76 -3.49
C ILE A 1 -2.51 -16.26 -3.21
N PRO A 2 -1.70 -17.13 -3.86
CA PRO A 2 -1.82 -18.59 -3.67
C PRO A 2 -1.77 -19.04 -2.20
N ALA A 3 -0.87 -18.51 -1.39
CA ALA A 3 -0.75 -18.88 0.03
C ALA A 3 -2.01 -18.50 0.86
N LEU A 4 -2.68 -17.39 0.52
CA LEU A 4 -3.93 -17.00 1.17
C LEU A 4 -5.09 -17.93 0.78
N LEU A 5 -5.15 -18.34 -0.49
CA LEU A 5 -6.14 -19.33 -0.95
C LEU A 5 -5.90 -20.68 -0.28
N ALA A 6 -4.66 -21.12 -0.14
CA ALA A 6 -4.31 -22.35 0.58
C ALA A 6 -4.71 -22.29 2.07
N ALA A 7 -4.81 -21.10 2.66
CA ALA A 7 -5.33 -20.88 4.01
C ALA A 7 -6.89 -20.77 4.05
N ASN A 8 -7.59 -21.17 2.99
CA ASN A 8 -9.06 -21.09 2.83
C ASN A 8 -9.63 -19.67 2.97
N LEU A 9 -8.89 -18.65 2.58
CA LEU A 9 -9.37 -17.29 2.54
C LEU A 9 -9.92 -16.93 1.15
N ARG A 10 -11.04 -16.23 1.09
CA ARG A 10 -11.46 -15.54 -0.12
C ARG A 10 -10.55 -14.33 -0.32
N VAL A 11 -9.92 -14.22 -1.49
CA VAL A 11 -9.04 -13.10 -1.82
C VAL A 11 -9.76 -12.13 -2.75
N VAL A 12 -9.79 -10.86 -2.37
CA VAL A 12 -10.27 -9.74 -3.20
C VAL A 12 -9.08 -8.77 -3.37
N ALA A 13 -8.60 -8.61 -4.58
CA ALA A 13 -7.43 -7.80 -4.90
C ALA A 13 -7.78 -6.84 -6.05
N PRO A 14 -8.39 -5.68 -5.73
CA PRO A 14 -8.72 -4.69 -6.74
C PRO A 14 -7.46 -3.98 -7.24
N ASP A 15 -7.41 -3.70 -8.54
CA ASP A 15 -6.48 -2.73 -9.09
C ASP A 15 -7.04 -1.32 -8.89
N PHE A 16 -6.28 -0.40 -8.36
CA PHE A 16 -6.67 1.01 -8.34
C PHE A 16 -6.89 1.53 -9.77
N PHE A 17 -7.82 2.48 -9.94
CA PHE A 17 -7.92 3.20 -11.19
C PHE A 17 -6.57 3.78 -11.60
N GLY A 18 -6.24 3.68 -12.89
CA GLY A 18 -4.91 4.03 -13.40
C GLY A 18 -3.89 2.88 -13.39
N PHE A 19 -4.24 1.71 -12.80
CA PHE A 19 -3.33 0.57 -12.66
C PHE A 19 -3.98 -0.73 -13.11
N GLY A 20 -3.16 -1.75 -13.29
CA GLY A 20 -3.57 -3.12 -13.57
C GLY A 20 -4.59 -3.21 -14.69
N ARG A 21 -5.72 -3.84 -14.40
CA ARG A 21 -6.84 -4.08 -15.34
C ARG A 21 -7.95 -3.04 -15.23
N SER A 22 -7.88 -2.14 -14.24
CA SER A 22 -8.84 -1.05 -14.07
C SER A 22 -8.67 0.03 -15.14
N ASP A 23 -9.73 0.84 -15.34
CA ASP A 23 -9.72 1.95 -16.26
C ASP A 23 -8.61 2.97 -15.92
N LYS A 24 -8.10 3.60 -16.98
CA LYS A 24 -6.98 4.56 -16.89
C LYS A 24 -7.35 5.89 -17.53
N PRO A 25 -8.14 6.74 -16.82
CA PRO A 25 -8.37 8.10 -17.27
C PRO A 25 -7.08 8.83 -17.63
N GLU A 26 -7.06 9.52 -18.76
CA GLU A 26 -5.86 10.26 -19.20
C GLU A 26 -5.66 11.56 -18.40
N ASP A 27 -6.75 12.15 -17.90
CA ASP A 27 -6.70 13.35 -17.07
C ASP A 27 -6.17 13.00 -15.67
N GLU A 28 -4.97 13.49 -15.35
CA GLU A 28 -4.34 13.29 -14.04
C GLU A 28 -5.15 13.88 -12.88
N ALA A 29 -5.99 14.89 -13.12
CA ALA A 29 -6.83 15.50 -12.10
C ALA A 29 -7.92 14.54 -11.59
N THR A 30 -8.27 13.50 -12.36
CA THR A 30 -9.21 12.46 -11.94
C THR A 30 -8.66 11.68 -10.73
N TYR A 31 -7.36 11.51 -10.64
CA TYR A 31 -6.74 10.75 -9.57
C TYR A 31 -6.57 11.62 -8.33
N THR A 32 -7.41 11.41 -7.34
CA THR A 32 -7.34 12.07 -6.03
C THR A 32 -7.31 11.03 -4.91
N PHE A 33 -6.93 11.44 -3.71
CA PHE A 33 -6.94 10.55 -2.55
C PHE A 33 -8.37 10.06 -2.26
N ALA A 34 -9.34 10.98 -2.28
CA ALA A 34 -10.75 10.68 -2.07
C ALA A 34 -11.29 9.72 -3.12
N PHE A 35 -11.03 9.95 -4.41
CA PHE A 35 -11.49 9.10 -5.51
C PHE A 35 -11.10 7.63 -5.31
N HIS A 36 -9.83 7.37 -4.99
CA HIS A 36 -9.37 5.99 -4.76
C HIS A 36 -9.95 5.38 -3.48
N ARG A 37 -10.03 6.17 -2.41
CA ARG A 37 -10.60 5.72 -1.15
C ARG A 37 -12.07 5.34 -1.29
N ASP A 38 -12.86 6.21 -1.91
CA ASP A 38 -14.30 6.02 -2.09
C ASP A 38 -14.59 4.84 -3.01
N ALA A 39 -13.77 4.61 -4.03
CA ALA A 39 -13.87 3.42 -4.90
C ALA A 39 -13.66 2.11 -4.11
N ILE A 40 -12.70 2.06 -3.19
CA ILE A 40 -12.48 0.87 -2.34
C ILE A 40 -13.62 0.68 -1.34
N ILE A 41 -14.14 1.75 -0.73
CA ILE A 41 -15.31 1.68 0.15
C ILE A 41 -16.51 1.13 -0.61
N ALA A 42 -16.80 1.69 -1.79
CA ALA A 42 -17.90 1.23 -2.64
C ALA A 42 -17.75 -0.26 -3.02
N LEU A 43 -16.53 -0.73 -3.30
CA LEU A 43 -16.25 -2.14 -3.56
C LEU A 43 -16.55 -3.02 -2.34
N ILE A 44 -16.11 -2.60 -1.14
CA ILE A 44 -16.35 -3.33 0.11
C ILE A 44 -17.87 -3.46 0.36
N GLU A 45 -18.60 -2.39 0.14
CA GLU A 45 -20.06 -2.35 0.31
C GLU A 45 -20.79 -3.19 -0.75
N ALA A 46 -20.45 -3.02 -2.02
CA ALA A 46 -21.08 -3.74 -3.13
C ALA A 46 -20.90 -5.25 -3.05
N LEU A 47 -19.78 -5.71 -2.50
CA LEU A 47 -19.49 -7.14 -2.28
C LEU A 47 -19.90 -7.62 -0.89
N ASP A 48 -20.45 -6.76 -0.05
CA ASP A 48 -20.77 -6.98 1.38
C ASP A 48 -19.66 -7.72 2.11
N LEU A 49 -18.42 -7.24 1.94
CA LEU A 49 -17.26 -7.87 2.57
C LEU A 49 -17.30 -7.70 4.08
N LYS A 50 -17.11 -8.80 4.80
CA LYS A 50 -17.06 -8.87 6.27
C LYS A 50 -15.90 -9.74 6.74
N ARG A 51 -15.53 -9.62 8.00
CA ARG A 51 -14.36 -10.31 8.59
C ARG A 51 -13.10 -10.11 7.77
N ILE A 52 -12.88 -8.87 7.34
CA ILE A 52 -11.81 -8.51 6.42
C ILE A 52 -10.46 -8.61 7.13
N THR A 53 -9.51 -9.29 6.48
CA THR A 53 -8.09 -9.11 6.72
C THR A 53 -7.60 -8.06 5.71
N LEU A 54 -7.32 -6.84 6.18
CA LEU A 54 -6.69 -5.83 5.33
C LEU A 54 -5.23 -6.22 5.10
N VAL A 55 -4.88 -6.49 3.84
CA VAL A 55 -3.50 -6.70 3.40
C VAL A 55 -3.09 -5.48 2.59
N CYS A 56 -2.09 -4.75 3.04
CA CYS A 56 -1.75 -3.49 2.40
C CYS A 56 -0.24 -3.19 2.42
N GLN A 57 0.20 -2.48 1.39
CA GLN A 57 1.57 -2.03 1.15
C GLN A 57 1.50 -0.71 0.36
N ASP A 58 2.46 0.19 0.52
CA ASP A 58 2.60 1.46 -0.20
C ASP A 58 1.28 2.24 -0.25
N TRP A 59 0.78 2.60 -1.42
CA TRP A 59 -0.51 3.27 -1.61
C TRP A 59 -1.71 2.46 -1.11
N GLY A 60 -1.63 1.13 -1.20
CA GLY A 60 -2.62 0.25 -0.59
C GLY A 60 -2.76 0.46 0.91
N GLY A 61 -1.67 0.84 1.59
CA GLY A 61 -1.69 1.22 3.00
C GLY A 61 -2.05 2.69 3.21
N LEU A 62 -1.51 3.62 2.42
CA LEU A 62 -1.81 5.05 2.55
C LEU A 62 -3.33 5.31 2.50
N ILE A 63 -4.03 4.63 1.58
CA ILE A 63 -5.49 4.69 1.43
C ILE A 63 -6.17 3.69 2.35
N GLY A 64 -5.77 2.43 2.31
CA GLY A 64 -6.45 1.33 2.99
C GLY A 64 -6.50 1.49 4.51
N LEU A 65 -5.44 2.01 5.13
CA LEU A 65 -5.43 2.25 6.58
C LEU A 65 -6.42 3.34 7.02
N THR A 66 -6.96 4.14 6.11
CA THR A 66 -7.98 5.14 6.44
C THR A 66 -9.42 4.61 6.37
N ILE A 67 -9.63 3.38 5.92
CA ILE A 67 -10.97 2.83 5.70
C ILE A 67 -11.57 2.22 6.98
N PRO A 68 -10.84 1.42 7.78
CA PRO A 68 -11.43 0.73 8.93
C PRO A 68 -12.03 1.64 10.00
N MET A 69 -11.60 2.89 10.10
CA MET A 69 -12.20 3.83 11.07
C MET A 69 -13.68 4.15 10.79
N ASP A 70 -14.12 4.02 9.55
CA ASP A 70 -15.51 4.33 9.14
C ASP A 70 -16.40 3.07 9.06
N MET A 71 -15.81 1.86 9.09
CA MET A 71 -16.53 0.58 9.02
C MET A 71 -15.82 -0.52 9.83
N ALA A 72 -15.49 -0.20 11.09
CA ALA A 72 -14.63 -1.01 11.94
C ALA A 72 -15.16 -2.45 12.17
N ASP A 73 -16.47 -2.63 12.19
CA ASP A 73 -17.16 -3.91 12.34
C ASP A 73 -16.92 -4.90 11.20
N ARG A 74 -16.44 -4.41 10.06
CA ARG A 74 -16.09 -5.25 8.90
C ARG A 74 -14.68 -5.81 8.96
N PHE A 75 -13.78 -5.27 9.81
CA PHE A 75 -12.37 -5.61 9.83
C PHE A 75 -11.96 -6.38 11.10
N GLU A 76 -11.29 -7.51 10.92
CA GLU A 76 -10.81 -8.36 12.02
C GLU A 76 -9.29 -8.39 12.13
N ARG A 77 -8.58 -8.22 11.01
CA ARG A 77 -7.13 -8.42 10.95
C ARG A 77 -6.47 -7.40 10.06
N LEU A 78 -5.20 -7.10 10.37
CA LEU A 78 -4.31 -6.25 9.58
C LEU A 78 -3.02 -7.00 9.28
N LEU A 79 -2.68 -7.12 7.99
CA LEU A 79 -1.34 -7.46 7.51
C LEU A 79 -0.79 -6.24 6.79
N VAL A 80 0.17 -5.56 7.39
CA VAL A 80 0.70 -4.29 6.87
C VAL A 80 2.18 -4.44 6.53
N MET A 81 2.54 -3.91 5.36
CA MET A 81 3.89 -3.98 4.80
C MET A 81 4.27 -2.60 4.27
N ASN A 82 5.53 -2.24 4.34
CA ASN A 82 6.17 -1.00 3.83
C ASN A 82 5.19 0.07 3.35
N THR A 83 4.62 0.81 4.29
CA THR A 83 3.64 1.87 4.07
C THR A 83 3.65 2.88 5.22
N GLY A 84 2.73 3.84 5.20
CA GLY A 84 2.58 4.84 6.25
C GLY A 84 1.21 5.50 6.25
N LEU A 85 1.02 6.41 7.18
CA LEU A 85 -0.10 7.34 7.22
C LEU A 85 0.41 8.73 6.82
N GLY A 86 -0.10 9.27 5.73
CA GLY A 86 0.26 10.59 5.23
C GLY A 86 -0.42 11.69 6.03
N THR A 87 0.02 11.95 7.25
CA THR A 87 -0.61 12.92 8.15
C THR A 87 -0.28 14.38 7.81
N GLY A 88 0.80 14.60 7.06
CA GLY A 88 1.32 15.94 6.77
C GLY A 88 1.92 16.66 7.97
N ASP A 89 2.03 15.98 9.13
CA ASP A 89 2.55 16.56 10.37
C ASP A 89 4.09 16.58 10.42
N VAL A 90 4.74 15.76 9.58
CA VAL A 90 6.18 15.65 9.49
C VAL A 90 6.65 15.79 8.06
N PRO A 91 7.85 16.33 7.81
CA PRO A 91 8.41 16.41 6.48
C PRO A 91 8.56 15.03 5.83
N LEU A 92 8.38 14.99 4.52
CA LEU A 92 8.66 13.77 3.73
C LEU A 92 10.16 13.46 3.76
N GLY A 93 10.49 12.17 3.85
CA GLY A 93 11.88 11.71 3.88
C GLY A 93 12.60 11.96 2.54
N GLU A 94 13.93 12.12 2.60
CA GLU A 94 14.78 12.37 1.42
C GLU A 94 14.62 11.29 0.34
N GLY A 95 14.47 10.02 0.73
CA GLY A 95 14.25 8.91 -0.21
C GLY A 95 12.96 9.09 -1.01
N PHE A 96 11.87 9.53 -0.37
CA PHE A 96 10.63 9.82 -1.08
C PHE A 96 10.75 11.07 -1.96
N LEU A 97 11.39 12.13 -1.49
CA LEU A 97 11.59 13.35 -2.28
C LEU A 97 12.42 13.06 -3.54
N ALA A 98 13.45 12.24 -3.43
CA ALA A 98 14.25 11.78 -4.57
C ALA A 98 13.42 10.93 -5.54
N TRP A 99 12.59 10.02 -5.03
CA TRP A 99 11.64 9.23 -5.83
C TRP A 99 10.66 10.14 -6.59
N ARG A 100 10.01 11.09 -5.90
CA ARG A 100 9.04 12.01 -6.52
C ARG A 100 9.70 12.86 -7.61
N ALA A 101 10.90 13.38 -7.36
CA ALA A 101 11.65 14.14 -8.35
C ALA A 101 12.02 13.28 -9.56
N PHE A 102 12.48 12.05 -9.35
CA PHE A 102 12.78 11.09 -10.42
C PHE A 102 11.52 10.77 -11.24
N SER A 103 10.41 10.43 -10.59
CA SER A 103 9.14 10.13 -11.25
C SER A 103 8.65 11.30 -12.11
N ASN A 104 8.68 12.52 -11.57
CA ASN A 104 8.26 13.73 -12.29
C ASN A 104 9.18 14.04 -13.50
N SER A 105 10.44 13.62 -13.46
CA SER A 105 11.39 13.79 -14.58
C SER A 105 11.18 12.77 -15.70
N LYS A 106 10.34 11.74 -15.51
CA LYS A 106 10.16 10.60 -16.43
C LYS A 106 8.66 10.37 -16.71
N PRO A 107 8.01 11.27 -17.49
CA PRO A 107 6.56 11.16 -17.74
C PRO A 107 6.18 9.86 -18.46
N ASP A 108 7.08 9.28 -19.25
CA ASP A 108 6.93 7.97 -19.87
C ASP A 108 7.93 6.96 -19.29
N MET A 109 7.82 6.75 -17.96
CA MET A 109 8.72 5.86 -17.22
C MET A 109 8.66 4.41 -17.77
N ASP A 110 9.82 3.80 -17.97
CA ASP A 110 9.92 2.37 -18.25
C ASP A 110 9.66 1.57 -16.96
N ILE A 111 8.46 1.00 -16.88
CA ILE A 111 8.01 0.25 -15.71
C ILE A 111 8.78 -1.06 -15.54
N ALA A 112 9.08 -1.77 -16.63
CA ALA A 112 9.84 -3.03 -16.54
C ALA A 112 11.26 -2.78 -15.99
N ALA A 113 11.94 -1.77 -16.52
CA ALA A 113 13.27 -1.38 -16.06
C ALA A 113 13.24 -0.89 -14.58
N LEU A 114 12.20 -0.14 -14.20
CA LEU A 114 12.01 0.28 -12.80
C LEU A 114 11.89 -0.93 -11.87
N MET A 115 11.03 -1.89 -12.23
CA MET A 115 10.77 -3.08 -11.42
C MET A 115 12.01 -3.97 -11.30
N LYS A 116 12.73 -4.21 -12.39
CA LYS A 116 13.99 -4.98 -12.35
C LYS A 116 15.06 -4.31 -11.49
N ARG A 117 15.13 -2.98 -11.49
CA ARG A 117 16.05 -2.24 -10.62
C ARG A 117 15.67 -2.36 -9.15
N ALA A 118 14.37 -2.31 -8.84
CA ALA A 118 13.87 -2.37 -7.48
C ALA A 118 13.84 -3.80 -6.90
N VAL A 119 13.65 -4.80 -7.76
CA VAL A 119 13.62 -6.24 -7.43
C VAL A 119 14.47 -6.99 -8.44
N PRO A 120 15.79 -7.07 -8.24
CA PRO A 120 16.72 -7.69 -9.23
C PRO A 120 16.46 -9.17 -9.51
N SER A 121 15.74 -9.87 -8.64
CA SER A 121 15.36 -11.28 -8.81
C SER A 121 14.23 -11.52 -9.81
N LEU A 122 13.49 -10.49 -10.25
CA LEU A 122 12.43 -10.64 -11.23
C LEU A 122 13.00 -11.08 -12.58
N SER A 123 12.36 -12.08 -13.18
CA SER A 123 12.57 -12.44 -14.58
C SER A 123 12.08 -11.33 -15.53
N ASP A 124 12.51 -11.37 -16.78
CA ASP A 124 12.02 -10.43 -17.81
C ASP A 124 10.50 -10.57 -18.01
N ALA A 125 9.97 -11.78 -17.91
CA ALA A 125 8.54 -12.04 -18.02
C ALA A 125 7.73 -11.41 -16.87
N GLU A 126 8.22 -11.50 -15.64
CA GLU A 126 7.58 -10.87 -14.46
C GLU A 126 7.67 -9.36 -14.53
N ALA A 127 8.82 -8.78 -14.87
CA ALA A 127 8.96 -7.35 -15.09
C ALA A 127 8.06 -6.85 -16.22
N GLY A 128 7.96 -7.63 -17.31
CA GLY A 128 7.04 -7.38 -18.41
C GLY A 128 5.57 -7.41 -18.00
N ALA A 129 5.19 -8.31 -17.08
CA ALA A 129 3.84 -8.37 -16.53
C ALA A 129 3.48 -7.10 -15.73
N TYR A 130 4.42 -6.54 -14.94
CA TYR A 130 4.24 -5.24 -14.29
C TYR A 130 4.07 -4.09 -15.30
N ALA A 131 4.75 -4.15 -16.43
CA ALA A 131 4.68 -3.10 -17.47
C ALA A 131 3.46 -3.25 -18.39
N ALA A 132 2.88 -4.44 -18.51
CA ALA A 132 1.80 -4.74 -19.44
C ALA A 132 0.59 -3.79 -19.37
N PRO A 133 0.17 -3.28 -18.20
CA PRO A 133 -0.93 -2.30 -18.11
C PRO A 133 -0.61 -0.92 -18.72
N PHE A 134 0.64 -0.64 -19.09
CA PHE A 134 1.14 0.69 -19.43
C PHE A 134 1.85 0.72 -20.80
N PRO A 135 1.12 0.42 -21.91
CA PRO A 135 1.73 0.29 -23.24
C PRO A 135 2.34 1.59 -23.77
N ASP A 136 1.84 2.75 -23.33
CA ASP A 136 2.37 4.07 -23.68
C ASP A 136 2.08 5.11 -22.59
N ALA A 137 2.53 6.35 -22.79
CA ALA A 137 2.44 7.44 -21.81
C ALA A 137 1.00 7.80 -21.40
N ARG A 138 -0.01 7.56 -22.27
CA ARG A 138 -1.43 7.86 -21.97
C ARG A 138 -1.95 6.97 -20.83
N TYR A 139 -1.47 5.73 -20.76
CA TYR A 139 -1.85 4.78 -19.71
C TYR A 139 -1.11 5.02 -18.38
N LYS A 140 -0.17 5.97 -18.33
CA LYS A 140 0.67 6.24 -17.14
C LYS A 140 0.24 7.48 -16.34
N SER A 141 -0.94 8.05 -16.60
CA SER A 141 -1.44 9.23 -15.86
C SER A 141 -1.54 8.97 -14.36
N GLY A 142 -2.06 7.79 -13.95
CA GLY A 142 -2.05 7.39 -12.54
C GLY A 142 -0.63 7.26 -11.98
N VAL A 143 0.29 6.64 -12.74
CA VAL A 143 1.69 6.48 -12.32
C VAL A 143 2.36 7.84 -12.06
N ARG A 144 2.15 8.82 -12.93
CA ARG A 144 2.68 10.19 -12.76
C ARG A 144 2.04 10.92 -11.59
N ARG A 145 0.73 10.71 -11.38
CA ARG A 145 -0.03 11.45 -10.38
C ARG A 145 0.24 10.99 -8.96
N PHE A 146 0.37 9.70 -8.71
CA PHE A 146 0.44 9.13 -7.37
C PHE A 146 1.56 9.73 -6.49
N PRO A 147 2.82 9.90 -6.92
CA PRO A 147 3.83 10.52 -6.08
C PRO A 147 3.48 11.97 -5.64
N ASN A 148 2.63 12.65 -6.40
CA ASN A 148 2.19 14.02 -6.13
C ASN A 148 0.92 14.09 -5.25
N LEU A 149 0.29 12.96 -4.93
CA LEU A 149 -0.85 12.86 -4.02
C LEU A 149 -0.43 12.58 -2.58
N VAL A 150 0.83 12.23 -2.33
CA VAL A 150 1.29 11.95 -0.96
C VAL A 150 1.17 13.23 -0.11
N PRO A 151 0.41 13.21 0.99
CA PRO A 151 0.23 14.39 1.83
C PRO A 151 1.56 14.86 2.43
N ASP A 152 2.00 16.05 2.05
CA ASP A 152 3.27 16.67 2.48
C ASP A 152 3.08 17.88 3.40
N ARG A 153 1.85 18.24 3.72
CA ARG A 153 1.47 19.31 4.64
C ARG A 153 0.13 19.02 5.32
N PRO A 154 -0.18 19.65 6.46
CA PRO A 154 -1.36 19.32 7.26
C PRO A 154 -2.72 19.53 6.56
N ASP A 155 -2.78 20.43 5.58
CA ASP A 155 -3.97 20.75 4.78
C ASP A 155 -4.02 20.01 3.44
N ALA A 156 -3.02 19.15 3.13
CA ALA A 156 -3.05 18.33 1.93
C ALA A 156 -4.23 17.35 1.95
N GLU A 157 -4.74 17.02 0.76
CA GLU A 157 -5.78 16.02 0.61
C GLU A 157 -5.35 14.69 1.25
N GLY A 158 -6.23 14.06 2.02
CA GLY A 158 -5.93 12.81 2.75
C GLY A 158 -5.24 13.00 4.11
N ALA A 159 -4.59 14.15 4.39
CA ALA A 159 -3.88 14.35 5.64
C ALA A 159 -4.80 14.29 6.88
N ALA A 160 -5.95 14.95 6.82
CA ALA A 160 -6.94 14.90 7.91
C ALA A 160 -7.50 13.48 8.13
N LEU A 161 -7.76 12.74 7.05
CA LEU A 161 -8.18 11.34 7.12
C LEU A 161 -7.10 10.46 7.76
N SER A 162 -5.85 10.65 7.36
CA SER A 162 -4.70 9.91 7.92
C SER A 162 -4.51 10.18 9.42
N ARG A 163 -4.73 11.43 9.90
CA ARG A 163 -4.70 11.74 11.34
C ARG A 163 -5.83 11.05 12.11
N ARG A 164 -7.06 11.05 11.56
CA ARG A 164 -8.19 10.31 12.15
C ARG A 164 -7.91 8.80 12.18
N ALA A 165 -7.34 8.26 11.11
CA ALA A 165 -6.95 6.86 11.05
C ALA A 165 -5.87 6.52 12.10
N ARG A 166 -4.86 7.39 12.29
CA ARG A 166 -3.87 7.25 13.36
C ARG A 166 -4.52 7.13 14.72
N ASP A 167 -5.50 7.99 15.01
CA ASP A 167 -6.26 7.93 16.27
C ASP A 167 -7.06 6.64 16.40
N PHE A 168 -7.71 6.18 15.34
CA PHE A 168 -8.42 4.90 15.32
C PHE A 168 -7.46 3.72 15.60
N TRP A 169 -6.39 3.61 14.85
CA TRP A 169 -5.43 2.50 15.00
C TRP A 169 -4.80 2.46 16.40
N SER A 170 -4.50 3.62 16.99
CA SER A 170 -3.85 3.70 18.28
C SER A 170 -4.81 3.49 19.47
N LYS A 171 -6.09 3.87 19.34
CA LYS A 171 -7.01 3.93 20.47
C LYS A 171 -8.17 2.93 20.36
N GLN A 172 -8.64 2.61 19.16
CA GLN A 172 -9.89 1.89 18.92
C GLN A 172 -9.68 0.51 18.30
N TRP A 173 -8.59 0.29 17.57
CA TRP A 173 -8.32 -1.00 16.93
C TRP A 173 -8.20 -2.12 17.97
N THR A 174 -8.96 -3.20 17.77
CA THR A 174 -9.01 -4.38 18.65
C THR A 174 -8.69 -5.68 17.93
N GLY A 175 -8.57 -5.63 16.59
CA GLY A 175 -8.25 -6.81 15.78
C GLY A 175 -6.79 -7.24 15.92
N LYS A 176 -6.48 -8.41 15.33
CA LYS A 176 -5.10 -8.90 15.28
C LYS A 176 -4.31 -8.18 14.19
N SER A 177 -3.05 -7.86 14.48
CA SER A 177 -2.15 -7.21 13.52
C SER A 177 -0.92 -8.06 13.27
N PHE A 178 -0.40 -8.01 12.04
CA PHE A 178 0.89 -8.53 11.65
C PHE A 178 1.59 -7.50 10.77
N MET A 179 2.88 -7.28 11.01
CA MET A 179 3.69 -6.34 10.25
C MET A 179 4.88 -7.06 9.63
N ALA A 180 5.14 -6.82 8.35
CA ALA A 180 6.39 -7.22 7.70
C ALA A 180 7.11 -5.99 7.16
N ILE A 181 8.43 -5.99 7.22
CA ILE A 181 9.28 -4.87 6.79
C ILE A 181 10.33 -5.38 5.82
N GLY A 182 10.33 -4.85 4.59
CA GLY A 182 11.47 -4.93 3.67
C GLY A 182 12.53 -3.95 4.13
N MET A 183 13.64 -4.47 4.63
CA MET A 183 14.67 -3.69 5.33
C MET A 183 15.49 -2.81 4.40
N GLN A 184 15.47 -3.10 3.08
CA GLN A 184 16.21 -2.37 2.05
C GLN A 184 15.39 -1.23 1.41
N ASP A 185 14.15 -0.98 1.86
CA ASP A 185 13.32 0.10 1.33
C ASP A 185 13.85 1.47 1.78
N PRO A 186 14.30 2.35 0.87
CA PRO A 186 14.81 3.67 1.23
C PRO A 186 13.71 4.70 1.53
N VAL A 187 12.44 4.35 1.26
CA VAL A 187 11.28 5.26 1.35
C VAL A 187 10.42 4.93 2.56
N LEU A 188 9.88 3.72 2.60
CA LEU A 188 8.93 3.24 3.60
C LEU A 188 9.49 2.07 4.42
N GLY A 189 10.81 2.01 4.54
CA GLY A 189 11.53 0.97 5.28
C GLY A 189 11.45 1.12 6.80
N PRO A 190 12.47 0.62 7.54
CA PRO A 190 12.40 0.48 8.98
C PRO A 190 12.00 1.73 9.76
N PRO A 191 12.47 2.96 9.47
CA PRO A 191 12.05 4.14 10.23
C PRO A 191 10.54 4.42 10.11
N ALA A 192 10.00 4.38 8.88
CA ALA A 192 8.59 4.63 8.61
C ALA A 192 7.70 3.54 9.24
N MET A 193 8.09 2.27 9.09
CA MET A 193 7.33 1.14 9.62
C MET A 193 7.35 1.07 11.14
N ARG A 194 8.47 1.41 11.78
CA ARG A 194 8.53 1.50 13.25
C ARG A 194 7.65 2.63 13.79
N ALA A 195 7.63 3.78 13.11
CA ALA A 195 6.74 4.89 13.44
C ALA A 195 5.26 4.49 13.24
N LEU A 196 4.92 3.79 12.16
CA LEU A 196 3.57 3.27 11.93
C LEU A 196 3.18 2.26 13.01
N ARG A 197 4.08 1.31 13.35
CA ARG A 197 3.84 0.30 14.38
C ARG A 197 3.48 0.92 15.73
N ALA A 198 4.15 2.00 16.13
CA ALA A 198 3.88 2.71 17.38
C ALA A 198 2.46 3.31 17.42
N ASN A 199 1.82 3.47 16.28
CA ASN A 199 0.44 3.96 16.13
C ASN A 199 -0.58 2.83 15.90
N ILE A 200 -0.19 1.57 15.97
CA ILE A 200 -1.12 0.43 15.86
C ILE A 200 -1.15 -0.29 17.21
N ARG A 201 -2.30 -0.21 17.87
CA ARG A 201 -2.50 -0.82 19.19
C ARG A 201 -2.20 -2.31 19.15
N ASN A 202 -1.39 -2.77 20.10
CA ASN A 202 -1.02 -4.19 20.27
C ASN A 202 -0.38 -4.83 19.03
N CYS A 203 0.24 -4.04 18.14
CA CYS A 203 0.96 -4.59 17.00
C CYS A 203 2.23 -5.32 17.48
N PRO A 204 2.37 -6.62 17.20
CA PRO A 204 3.52 -7.40 17.65
C PRO A 204 4.82 -6.92 16.97
N PRO A 205 5.99 -7.39 17.43
CA PRO A 205 7.25 -7.16 16.70
C PRO A 205 7.13 -7.59 15.24
N PRO A 206 7.68 -6.81 14.31
CA PRO A 206 7.54 -7.09 12.87
C PRO A 206 8.38 -8.30 12.45
N LEU A 207 7.98 -8.93 11.34
CA LEU A 207 8.85 -9.78 10.54
C LEU A 207 9.79 -8.87 9.73
N GLU A 208 11.08 -8.90 10.04
CA GLU A 208 12.09 -8.14 9.30
C GLU A 208 12.69 -9.01 8.19
N LEU A 209 12.61 -8.55 6.95
CA LEU A 209 13.10 -9.23 5.76
C LEU A 209 14.36 -8.50 5.26
N ALA A 210 15.53 -9.01 5.63
CA ALA A 210 16.82 -8.34 5.43
C ALA A 210 17.10 -7.99 3.96
N ASP A 211 16.70 -8.86 3.03
CA ASP A 211 17.01 -8.75 1.61
C ASP A 211 15.84 -8.18 0.77
N ALA A 212 14.71 -7.86 1.40
CA ALA A 212 13.55 -7.30 0.71
C ALA A 212 13.62 -5.75 0.70
N GLY A 213 13.27 -5.18 -0.45
CA GLY A 213 13.14 -3.73 -0.64
C GLY A 213 11.69 -3.27 -0.53
N HIS A 214 11.38 -2.21 -1.29
CA HIS A 214 10.06 -1.58 -1.30
C HIS A 214 8.94 -2.53 -1.75
N PHE A 215 9.17 -3.34 -2.77
CA PHE A 215 8.19 -4.32 -3.28
C PHE A 215 8.23 -5.61 -2.45
N VAL A 216 7.99 -5.45 -1.16
CA VAL A 216 8.10 -6.53 -0.17
C VAL A 216 7.08 -7.66 -0.39
N GLN A 217 6.01 -7.42 -1.15
CA GLN A 217 5.03 -8.43 -1.56
C GLN A 217 5.65 -9.56 -2.41
N GLU A 218 6.83 -9.36 -2.99
CA GLU A 218 7.56 -10.42 -3.69
C GLU A 218 8.04 -11.52 -2.72
N ALA A 219 8.18 -11.21 -1.43
CA ALA A 219 8.37 -12.18 -0.35
C ALA A 219 7.04 -12.73 0.22
N GLY A 220 5.93 -12.55 -0.51
CA GLY A 220 4.57 -12.87 -0.07
C GLY A 220 4.36 -14.26 0.54
N PRO A 221 4.92 -15.35 -0.01
CA PRO A 221 4.73 -16.69 0.57
C PRO A 221 5.15 -16.76 2.03
N VAL A 222 6.37 -16.32 2.37
CA VAL A 222 6.88 -16.37 3.75
C VAL A 222 6.13 -15.40 4.66
N ILE A 223 5.74 -14.23 4.16
CA ILE A 223 4.97 -13.24 4.92
C ILE A 223 3.61 -13.84 5.31
N VAL A 224 2.89 -14.43 4.35
CA VAL A 224 1.57 -15.02 4.59
C VAL A 224 1.66 -16.19 5.56
N GLU A 225 2.65 -17.09 5.42
CA GLU A 225 2.87 -18.20 6.36
C GLU A 225 2.98 -17.68 7.81
N LYS A 226 3.86 -16.72 8.05
CA LYS A 226 4.09 -16.14 9.37
C LYS A 226 2.90 -15.36 9.91
N ALA A 227 2.22 -14.61 9.03
CA ALA A 227 1.01 -13.87 9.39
C ALA A 227 -0.12 -14.81 9.81
N MET A 228 -0.37 -15.88 9.04
CA MET A 228 -1.42 -16.86 9.37
C MET A 228 -1.12 -17.61 10.66
N ALA A 229 0.14 -17.97 10.91
CA ALA A 229 0.54 -18.56 12.19
C ALA A 229 0.25 -17.59 13.36
N SER A 230 0.61 -16.31 13.21
CA SER A 230 0.35 -15.28 14.22
C SER A 230 -1.15 -15.00 14.44
N PHE A 231 -1.97 -15.08 13.41
CA PHE A 231 -3.42 -14.86 13.53
C PHE A 231 -4.16 -16.03 14.18
N ASN A 232 -3.64 -17.25 14.09
CA ASN A 232 -4.28 -18.47 14.61
C ASN A 232 -3.81 -18.84 16.02
N GLY A 233 -2.69 -18.29 16.48
CA GLY A 233 -2.23 -18.39 17.86
C GLY A 233 -2.86 -17.32 18.74
#